data_b6ff113075ea11abf0b0554d6dfe0dbf
#
_entry.id   b6ff113075ea11abf0b0554d6dfe0dbf
#
_cell.length_a   1.000
_cell.length_b   1.000
_cell.length_c   1.000
_cell.angle_alpha   90.00
_cell.angle_beta   90.00
_cell.angle_gamma   90.00
#
_symmetry.space_group_name_H-M   'P 1'
#
loop_
_entity.id
_entity.type
_entity.pdbx_description
1 polymer ?
#
loop_
_entity_poly.entity_id
_entity_poly.type
_entity_poly.pdbx_seq_one_letter_code
_entity_poly.pdbx_strand_id
1 'polypeptide(L)'
;MSQPATTAAARTGLRLAHLWLLVPLALIFVLAARDVIETFDFWWNAKSGEWMVQQGQILLKDILVYSPARAGTYYNPQWLAQVILYLLYAAGPATLLLFRALLFSFVIGLAIWHSLRRSNSYRIASLIGVLTIFTGFTNMGIRPQMLVFPLFISYYFILFASPYRGSIASSGQPSGDSLLAERGSVFGIASGPLHPRLGWKVFLLPPLMVLWVNMHGSYFLGLILIGIYVVATLIDHLRQPGERAWLRSGESIRQAVAFALTGLAVFVNPYLFGIIEYFFVATSDPTARRLNSEWQPPTIYNGTGLLFLLNLLVFGLSLYYSRRRLNLADALLTLAFLYLSLLSLRNVVWWGLISGPIIAANLAYRSRQTAPALPTADQQAEEAEPLAGTVERPLFNYLIAGMLLAVCLLFVPYWRVPLIADSEAGYYDASRPKAIADYLSAEVEAGRLEGRIFNYMEWGGYLEYRLYPRKQMFIDGRFEARTENVWQDYIRISAGFADWQLLLRNPDYGDIRWLVLDATYQKNLVTLLNRQGSGWRRVLTEYVASSQQQEPLGYLYQRIR
;
A
#
# COMPACT_ATOMS: atom_id res chain seq x y z
N MET A 1 48.39 19.51 -42.11
CA MET A 1 47.73 20.28 -41.05
C MET A 1 46.51 19.48 -40.59
N SER A 2 46.73 18.71 -39.53
CA SER A 2 45.68 17.86 -38.90
C SER A 2 44.83 18.73 -37.99
N GLN A 3 43.53 18.81 -38.27
CA GLN A 3 42.55 19.40 -37.34
C GLN A 3 42.47 18.58 -36.05
N PRO A 4 42.45 19.20 -34.87
CA PRO A 4 42.27 18.46 -33.63
C PRO A 4 40.82 17.98 -33.52
N ALA A 5 40.64 16.69 -33.33
CA ALA A 5 39.38 16.10 -32.96
C ALA A 5 38.88 16.73 -31.64
N THR A 6 37.90 17.58 -31.67
CA THR A 6 37.19 18.06 -30.50
C THR A 6 36.42 16.89 -29.91
N THR A 7 37.00 16.23 -28.90
CA THR A 7 36.30 15.32 -28.02
C THR A 7 35.14 16.07 -27.39
N ALA A 8 33.92 15.76 -27.81
CA ALA A 8 32.71 16.23 -27.16
C ALA A 8 32.70 15.71 -25.72
N ALA A 9 33.16 16.54 -24.79
CA ALA A 9 33.05 16.30 -23.38
C ALA A 9 31.58 15.98 -23.09
N ALA A 10 31.30 14.77 -22.62
CA ALA A 10 29.97 14.35 -22.23
C ALA A 10 29.40 15.40 -21.26
N ARG A 11 28.44 16.18 -21.68
CA ARG A 11 27.79 17.21 -20.86
C ARG A 11 27.10 16.52 -19.66
N THR A 12 27.77 16.50 -18.52
CA THR A 12 27.30 15.93 -17.24
C THR A 12 26.30 16.85 -16.55
N GLY A 13 25.26 17.34 -17.24
CA GLY A 13 24.27 18.27 -16.70
C GLY A 13 22.87 17.64 -16.58
N LEU A 14 22.02 18.27 -15.75
CA LEU A 14 20.62 17.92 -15.62
C LEU A 14 19.89 18.22 -16.93
N ARG A 15 19.34 17.17 -17.58
CA ARG A 15 18.59 17.28 -18.84
C ARG A 15 17.10 17.41 -18.56
N LEU A 16 16.36 18.04 -19.49
CA LEU A 16 14.90 18.12 -19.45
C LEU A 16 14.24 16.73 -19.28
N ALA A 17 14.83 15.69 -19.88
CA ALA A 17 14.37 14.32 -19.74
C ALA A 17 14.35 13.83 -18.27
N HIS A 18 15.31 14.24 -17.46
CA HIS A 18 15.37 13.85 -16.05
C HIS A 18 14.28 14.53 -15.23
N LEU A 19 13.87 15.76 -15.59
CA LEU A 19 12.80 16.50 -14.91
C LEU A 19 11.46 15.77 -14.95
N TRP A 20 11.19 15.01 -16.03
CA TRP A 20 9.99 14.18 -16.10
C TRP A 20 9.89 13.21 -14.90
N LEU A 21 10.99 12.62 -14.46
CA LEU A 21 10.98 11.70 -13.33
C LEU A 21 10.79 12.41 -11.98
N LEU A 22 11.22 13.66 -11.87
CA LEU A 22 11.08 14.43 -10.62
C LEU A 22 9.64 14.83 -10.34
N VAL A 23 8.81 15.03 -11.39
CA VAL A 23 7.41 15.45 -11.23
C VAL A 23 6.58 14.45 -10.41
N PRO A 24 6.48 13.16 -10.76
CA PRO A 24 5.72 12.21 -9.94
C PRO A 24 6.35 11.97 -8.57
N LEU A 25 7.68 12.10 -8.42
CA LEU A 25 8.32 12.00 -7.11
C LEU A 25 7.98 13.18 -6.20
N ALA A 26 7.98 14.40 -6.73
CA ALA A 26 7.54 15.57 -5.99
C ALA A 26 6.04 15.48 -5.64
N LEU A 27 5.22 15.04 -6.60
CA LEU A 27 3.78 14.87 -6.39
C LEU A 27 3.50 13.89 -5.23
N ILE A 28 4.08 12.69 -5.25
CA ILE A 28 3.85 11.70 -4.20
C ILE A 28 4.38 12.18 -2.84
N PHE A 29 5.55 12.82 -2.82
CA PHE A 29 6.10 13.38 -1.60
C PHE A 29 5.14 14.40 -0.98
N VAL A 30 4.66 15.37 -1.77
CA VAL A 30 3.74 16.42 -1.30
C VAL A 30 2.43 15.80 -0.81
N LEU A 31 1.83 14.88 -1.57
CA LEU A 31 0.58 14.23 -1.18
C LEU A 31 0.75 13.45 0.13
N ALA A 32 1.80 12.65 0.25
CA ALA A 32 2.05 11.86 1.45
C ALA A 32 2.49 12.71 2.66
N ALA A 33 3.22 13.81 2.44
CA ALA A 33 3.63 14.71 3.52
C ALA A 33 2.48 15.60 4.03
N ARG A 34 1.51 15.93 3.15
CA ARG A 34 0.36 16.78 3.50
C ARG A 34 -0.68 16.07 4.35
N ASP A 35 -0.87 14.80 4.11
CA ASP A 35 -1.89 13.99 4.75
C ASP A 35 -1.65 13.85 6.26
N VAL A 36 -2.67 13.54 7.05
CA VAL A 36 -2.64 13.53 8.52
C VAL A 36 -2.63 12.10 9.08
N ILE A 37 -2.42 12.00 10.39
CA ILE A 37 -2.54 10.71 11.11
C ILE A 37 -4.04 10.43 11.29
N GLU A 38 -4.50 9.37 10.65
CA GLU A 38 -5.90 8.94 10.64
C GLU A 38 -6.35 8.43 12.03
N THR A 39 -7.66 8.42 12.25
CA THR A 39 -8.25 8.01 13.53
C THR A 39 -8.29 6.49 13.70
N PHE A 40 -8.27 5.73 12.61
CA PHE A 40 -8.52 4.28 12.58
C PHE A 40 -7.34 3.42 13.10
N ASP A 41 -6.77 2.62 12.23
CA ASP A 41 -5.83 1.54 12.56
C ASP A 41 -4.51 1.99 13.18
N PHE A 42 -4.08 3.24 12.99
CA PHE A 42 -2.79 3.70 13.49
C PHE A 42 -2.67 3.54 15.03
N TRP A 43 -3.69 3.95 15.77
CA TRP A 43 -3.59 4.13 17.22
C TRP A 43 -3.45 2.84 18.01
N TRP A 44 -4.25 1.82 17.69
CA TRP A 44 -4.09 0.51 18.36
C TRP A 44 -2.77 -0.17 17.98
N ASN A 45 -2.29 0.04 16.75
CA ASN A 45 -0.98 -0.43 16.34
C ASN A 45 0.14 0.28 17.10
N ALA A 46 0.07 1.60 17.24
CA ALA A 46 1.03 2.37 18.04
C ALA A 46 1.00 1.96 19.50
N LYS A 47 -0.18 1.73 20.10
CA LYS A 47 -0.32 1.28 21.49
C LYS A 47 0.24 -0.12 21.71
N SER A 48 -0.01 -1.03 20.79
CA SER A 48 0.60 -2.38 20.81
C SER A 48 2.13 -2.30 20.72
N GLY A 49 2.65 -1.44 19.84
CA GLY A 49 4.09 -1.17 19.72
C GLY A 49 4.69 -0.57 20.99
N GLU A 50 4.02 0.42 21.58
CA GLU A 50 4.41 1.01 22.87
C GLU A 50 4.53 -0.05 23.96
N TRP A 51 3.50 -0.88 24.10
CA TRP A 51 3.49 -1.95 25.09
C TRP A 51 4.66 -2.92 24.90
N MET A 52 4.90 -3.36 23.64
CA MET A 52 5.99 -4.28 23.33
C MET A 52 7.36 -3.69 23.66
N VAL A 53 7.57 -2.39 23.36
CA VAL A 53 8.84 -1.71 23.69
C VAL A 53 9.03 -1.58 25.21
N GLN A 54 7.96 -1.24 25.94
CA GLN A 54 8.01 -1.10 27.39
C GLN A 54 8.21 -2.43 28.12
N GLN A 55 7.58 -3.51 27.64
CA GLN A 55 7.67 -4.81 28.28
C GLN A 55 8.85 -5.68 27.77
N GLY A 56 9.49 -5.31 26.65
CA GLY A 56 10.53 -6.11 26.02
C GLY A 56 10.04 -7.47 25.50
N GLN A 57 8.75 -7.61 25.19
CA GLN A 57 8.11 -8.86 24.79
C GLN A 57 7.16 -8.64 23.61
N ILE A 58 7.02 -9.66 22.77
CA ILE A 58 6.03 -9.62 21.67
C ILE A 58 4.63 -9.84 22.26
N LEU A 59 3.68 -9.04 21.78
CA LEU A 59 2.29 -9.10 22.22
C LEU A 59 1.60 -10.34 21.61
N LEU A 60 1.38 -11.36 22.43
CA LEU A 60 0.76 -12.64 22.05
C LEU A 60 -0.65 -12.82 22.64
N LYS A 61 -1.22 -11.76 23.25
CA LYS A 61 -2.58 -11.74 23.79
C LYS A 61 -3.23 -10.40 23.48
N ASP A 62 -4.53 -10.40 23.27
CA ASP A 62 -5.26 -9.14 23.17
C ASP A 62 -5.41 -8.52 24.56
N ILE A 63 -4.84 -7.32 24.71
CA ILE A 63 -4.84 -6.58 25.97
C ILE A 63 -5.65 -5.29 25.89
N LEU A 64 -6.08 -4.88 24.69
CA LEU A 64 -6.67 -3.57 24.44
C LEU A 64 -8.19 -3.59 24.54
N VAL A 65 -8.81 -4.73 24.22
CA VAL A 65 -10.25 -4.91 24.12
C VAL A 65 -10.73 -5.95 25.14
N TYR A 66 -11.85 -5.68 25.81
CA TYR A 66 -12.41 -6.55 26.84
C TYR A 66 -13.55 -7.43 26.37
N SER A 67 -14.20 -7.15 25.23
CA SER A 67 -15.24 -8.05 24.70
C SER A 67 -14.64 -9.43 24.38
N PRO A 68 -15.43 -10.50 24.44
CA PRO A 68 -14.94 -11.85 24.28
C PRO A 68 -14.13 -12.03 22.99
N ALA A 69 -12.90 -12.49 23.13
CA ALA A 69 -12.03 -12.81 22.01
C ALA A 69 -12.51 -14.07 21.29
N ARG A 70 -12.15 -14.19 20.00
CA ARG A 70 -12.28 -15.45 19.26
C ARG A 70 -11.48 -16.52 19.99
N ALA A 71 -12.05 -17.72 20.13
CA ALA A 71 -11.34 -18.86 20.71
C ALA A 71 -10.13 -19.22 19.83
N GLY A 72 -9.02 -19.61 20.47
CA GLY A 72 -7.79 -20.00 19.80
C GLY A 72 -6.64 -19.04 20.03
N THR A 73 -5.65 -19.09 19.16
CA THR A 73 -4.44 -18.27 19.25
C THR A 73 -4.71 -16.84 18.79
N TYR A 74 -4.30 -15.87 19.59
CA TYR A 74 -4.24 -14.48 19.16
C TYR A 74 -3.03 -14.29 18.23
N TYR A 75 -3.29 -13.98 16.97
CA TYR A 75 -2.25 -13.73 15.97
C TYR A 75 -1.98 -12.24 15.82
N ASN A 76 -0.74 -11.84 15.97
CA ASN A 76 -0.26 -10.48 15.69
C ASN A 76 0.93 -10.50 14.72
N PRO A 77 0.71 -10.85 13.44
CA PRO A 77 1.79 -10.98 12.46
C PRO A 77 2.44 -9.64 12.09
N GLN A 78 1.90 -8.55 12.56
CA GLN A 78 2.37 -7.19 12.28
C GLN A 78 3.15 -6.56 13.45
N TRP A 79 3.60 -7.38 14.42
CA TRP A 79 4.27 -6.93 15.62
C TRP A 79 5.48 -6.02 15.35
N LEU A 80 6.30 -6.35 14.34
CA LEU A 80 7.48 -5.55 13.98
C LEU A 80 7.07 -4.18 13.40
N ALA A 81 6.03 -4.17 12.56
CA ALA A 81 5.49 -2.92 12.03
C ALA A 81 4.93 -2.01 13.14
N GLN A 82 4.26 -2.60 14.14
CA GLN A 82 3.72 -1.88 15.29
C GLN A 82 4.84 -1.20 16.10
N VAL A 83 5.93 -1.91 16.35
CA VAL A 83 7.12 -1.37 17.03
C VAL A 83 7.72 -0.20 16.22
N ILE A 84 7.88 -0.37 14.90
CA ILE A 84 8.42 0.69 14.03
C ILE A 84 7.51 1.92 14.03
N LEU A 85 6.19 1.74 13.88
CA LEU A 85 5.22 2.83 13.90
C LEU A 85 5.23 3.59 15.23
N TYR A 86 5.29 2.87 16.35
CA TYR A 86 5.41 3.48 17.67
C TYR A 86 6.70 4.30 17.82
N LEU A 87 7.85 3.75 17.46
CA LEU A 87 9.14 4.43 17.58
C LEU A 87 9.19 5.72 16.72
N LEU A 88 8.64 5.66 15.50
CA LEU A 88 8.53 6.83 14.63
C LEU A 88 7.61 7.89 15.23
N TYR A 89 6.48 7.47 15.80
CA TYR A 89 5.55 8.39 16.45
C TYR A 89 6.11 8.97 17.75
N ALA A 90 6.81 8.17 18.55
CA ALA A 90 7.48 8.62 19.78
C ALA A 90 8.58 9.67 19.50
N ALA A 91 9.22 9.59 18.32
CA ALA A 91 10.16 10.63 17.84
C ALA A 91 9.44 11.90 17.34
N GLY A 92 8.12 11.91 17.33
CA GLY A 92 7.25 13.02 16.97
C GLY A 92 6.37 12.74 15.75
N PRO A 93 5.14 13.32 15.70
CA PRO A 93 4.21 13.12 14.58
C PRO A 93 4.81 13.57 13.22
N ALA A 94 5.61 14.64 13.22
CA ALA A 94 6.32 15.12 12.03
C ALA A 94 7.28 14.07 11.47
N THR A 95 7.99 13.31 12.34
CA THR A 95 8.89 12.22 11.94
C THR A 95 8.12 11.12 11.21
N LEU A 96 6.99 10.71 11.74
CA LEU A 96 6.14 9.67 11.16
C LEU A 96 5.61 10.09 9.78
N LEU A 97 5.13 11.35 9.64
CA LEU A 97 4.63 11.86 8.36
C LEU A 97 5.76 12.03 7.33
N LEU A 98 6.92 12.49 7.74
CA LEU A 98 8.09 12.58 6.85
C LEU A 98 8.56 11.19 6.41
N PHE A 99 8.62 10.23 7.33
CA PHE A 99 8.95 8.85 7.02
C PHE A 99 7.98 8.27 5.97
N ARG A 100 6.66 8.46 6.14
CA ARG A 100 5.64 8.07 5.16
C ARG A 100 5.91 8.68 3.79
N ALA A 101 6.17 9.98 3.73
CA ALA A 101 6.43 10.68 2.47
C ALA A 101 7.67 10.12 1.74
N LEU A 102 8.75 9.87 2.46
CA LEU A 102 9.98 9.29 1.91
C LEU A 102 9.75 7.83 1.47
N LEU A 103 9.02 7.05 2.25
CA LEU A 103 8.72 5.66 1.95
C LEU A 103 7.89 5.52 0.65
N PHE A 104 6.82 6.30 0.50
CA PHE A 104 6.02 6.27 -0.74
C PHE A 104 6.78 6.85 -1.92
N SER A 105 7.62 7.87 -1.73
CA SER A 105 8.53 8.36 -2.78
C SER A 105 9.49 7.27 -3.25
N PHE A 106 10.00 6.45 -2.34
CA PHE A 106 10.83 5.30 -2.68
C PHE A 106 10.06 4.24 -3.47
N VAL A 107 8.84 3.88 -3.05
CA VAL A 107 7.98 2.90 -3.74
C VAL A 107 7.67 3.35 -5.17
N ILE A 108 7.23 4.59 -5.32
CA ILE A 108 6.93 5.18 -6.65
C ILE A 108 8.21 5.33 -7.48
N GLY A 109 9.33 5.69 -6.86
CA GLY A 109 10.64 5.73 -7.52
C GLY A 109 11.05 4.39 -8.12
N LEU A 110 10.84 3.28 -7.40
CA LEU A 110 11.10 1.93 -7.93
C LEU A 110 10.10 1.56 -9.04
N ALA A 111 8.82 1.93 -8.94
CA ALA A 111 7.83 1.68 -9.98
C ALA A 111 8.16 2.46 -11.27
N ILE A 112 8.56 3.73 -11.13
CA ILE A 112 9.04 4.56 -12.25
C ILE A 112 10.30 3.96 -12.87
N TRP A 113 11.26 3.56 -12.04
CA TRP A 113 12.49 2.94 -12.53
C TRP A 113 12.21 1.63 -13.27
N HIS A 114 11.32 0.79 -12.75
CA HIS A 114 10.89 -0.42 -13.46
C HIS A 114 10.24 -0.07 -14.81
N SER A 115 9.35 0.91 -14.84
CA SER A 115 8.69 1.39 -16.07
C SER A 115 9.71 1.97 -17.07
N LEU A 116 10.70 2.72 -16.57
CA LEU A 116 11.79 3.26 -17.40
C LEU A 116 12.63 2.14 -18.03
N ARG A 117 12.99 1.11 -17.26
CA ARG A 117 13.74 -0.03 -17.79
C ARG A 117 12.98 -0.80 -18.87
N ARG A 118 11.65 -0.84 -18.76
CA ARG A 118 10.80 -1.52 -19.74
C ARG A 118 10.46 -0.68 -20.97
N SER A 119 10.36 0.63 -20.83
CA SER A 119 10.00 1.54 -21.93
C SER A 119 11.20 2.21 -22.60
N ASN A 120 12.29 2.41 -21.88
CA ASN A 120 13.42 3.26 -22.24
C ASN A 120 12.98 4.71 -22.56
N SER A 121 11.93 5.20 -21.87
CA SER A 121 11.36 6.53 -22.09
C SER A 121 11.04 7.21 -20.75
N TYR A 122 11.70 8.34 -20.48
CA TYR A 122 11.48 9.16 -19.29
C TYR A 122 10.03 9.67 -19.20
N ARG A 123 9.44 10.07 -20.35
CA ARG A 123 8.07 10.58 -20.43
C ARG A 123 7.05 9.50 -20.08
N ILE A 124 7.19 8.32 -20.71
CA ILE A 124 6.28 7.18 -20.42
C ILE A 124 6.42 6.78 -18.95
N ALA A 125 7.64 6.64 -18.44
CA ALA A 125 7.87 6.25 -17.05
C ALA A 125 7.26 7.26 -16.05
N SER A 126 7.35 8.56 -16.34
CA SER A 126 6.73 9.62 -15.54
C SER A 126 5.20 9.54 -15.54
N LEU A 127 4.57 9.43 -16.71
CA LEU A 127 3.11 9.30 -16.81
C LEU A 127 2.60 8.07 -16.08
N ILE A 128 3.32 6.96 -16.18
CA ILE A 128 3.00 5.73 -15.44
C ILE A 128 3.18 5.93 -13.94
N GLY A 129 4.20 6.66 -13.50
CA GLY A 129 4.37 7.04 -12.09
C GLY A 129 3.14 7.78 -11.55
N VAL A 130 2.63 8.77 -12.29
CA VAL A 130 1.41 9.52 -11.95
C VAL A 130 0.19 8.59 -11.91
N LEU A 131 0.01 7.72 -12.91
CA LEU A 131 -1.09 6.75 -12.94
C LEU A 131 -1.04 5.80 -11.73
N THR A 132 0.15 5.31 -11.37
CA THR A 132 0.35 4.43 -10.21
C THR A 132 0.01 5.15 -8.90
N ILE A 133 0.40 6.42 -8.73
CA ILE A 133 0.06 7.23 -7.56
C ILE A 133 -1.46 7.30 -7.40
N PHE A 134 -2.18 7.72 -8.43
CA PHE A 134 -3.63 7.86 -8.35
C PHE A 134 -4.35 6.52 -8.14
N THR A 135 -3.89 5.44 -8.75
CA THR A 135 -4.48 4.10 -8.55
C THR A 135 -4.32 3.60 -7.11
N GLY A 136 -3.20 3.94 -6.44
CA GLY A 136 -2.90 3.49 -5.07
C GLY A 136 -3.17 4.53 -3.97
N PHE A 137 -3.65 5.72 -4.30
CA PHE A 137 -3.69 6.88 -3.39
C PHE A 137 -4.42 6.59 -2.07
N THR A 138 -5.57 5.93 -2.12
CA THR A 138 -6.39 5.64 -0.94
C THR A 138 -5.78 4.60 0.01
N ASN A 139 -4.71 3.92 -0.40
CA ASN A 139 -3.98 2.95 0.43
C ASN A 139 -2.70 3.53 1.06
N MET A 140 -2.56 4.86 1.08
CA MET A 140 -1.37 5.53 1.62
C MET A 140 -1.49 5.91 3.09
N GLY A 141 -2.54 5.46 3.79
CA GLY A 141 -2.74 5.66 5.23
C GLY A 141 -1.61 5.09 6.09
N ILE A 142 -1.44 5.64 7.30
CA ILE A 142 -0.42 5.17 8.25
C ILE A 142 -0.92 3.93 8.97
N ARG A 143 -0.53 2.78 8.46
CA ARG A 143 -0.84 1.45 9.00
C ARG A 143 0.28 0.45 8.67
N PRO A 144 0.35 -0.71 9.31
CA PRO A 144 1.39 -1.71 9.06
C PRO A 144 1.61 -2.04 7.59
N GLN A 145 0.54 -2.03 6.78
CA GLN A 145 0.60 -2.29 5.35
C GLN A 145 1.54 -1.34 4.60
N MET A 146 1.70 -0.07 5.02
CA MET A 146 2.57 0.87 4.31
C MET A 146 4.03 0.39 4.27
N LEU A 147 4.50 -0.30 5.34
CA LEU A 147 5.87 -0.78 5.45
C LEU A 147 6.20 -1.94 4.51
N VAL A 148 5.19 -2.60 3.96
CA VAL A 148 5.40 -3.73 3.05
C VAL A 148 5.32 -3.37 1.57
N PHE A 149 4.90 -2.17 1.20
CA PHE A 149 4.96 -1.70 -0.19
C PHE A 149 6.38 -1.69 -0.75
N PRO A 150 7.41 -1.21 -0.02
CA PRO A 150 8.80 -1.33 -0.47
C PRO A 150 9.24 -2.77 -0.69
N LEU A 151 8.79 -3.71 0.14
CA LEU A 151 9.12 -5.13 0.03
C LEU A 151 8.49 -5.72 -1.24
N PHE A 152 7.19 -5.46 -1.46
CA PHE A 152 6.48 -5.92 -2.65
C PHE A 152 7.12 -5.41 -3.95
N ILE A 153 7.35 -4.09 -4.06
CA ILE A 153 7.92 -3.52 -5.28
C ILE A 153 9.37 -3.99 -5.50
N SER A 154 10.12 -4.26 -4.41
CA SER A 154 11.47 -4.83 -4.49
C SER A 154 11.43 -6.28 -5.02
N TYR A 155 10.50 -7.11 -4.53
CA TYR A 155 10.27 -8.45 -5.08
C TYR A 155 9.95 -8.40 -6.56
N TYR A 156 8.98 -7.55 -6.92
CA TYR A 156 8.58 -7.38 -8.32
C TYR A 156 9.75 -6.91 -9.18
N PHE A 157 10.52 -5.95 -8.69
CA PHE A 157 11.70 -5.44 -9.38
C PHE A 157 12.81 -6.49 -9.55
N ILE A 158 13.13 -7.25 -8.47
CA ILE A 158 14.15 -8.30 -8.53
C ILE A 158 13.79 -9.36 -9.56
N LEU A 159 12.52 -9.82 -9.55
CA LEU A 159 12.06 -10.93 -10.38
C LEU A 159 11.79 -10.51 -11.83
N PHE A 160 11.27 -9.30 -12.09
CA PHE A 160 10.69 -8.96 -13.39
C PHE A 160 11.26 -7.69 -14.06
N ALA A 161 12.21 -6.97 -13.45
CA ALA A 161 12.77 -5.74 -14.01
C ALA A 161 13.88 -5.98 -15.04
N SER A 162 13.72 -6.95 -15.92
CA SER A 162 14.60 -7.07 -17.07
C SER A 162 14.42 -5.94 -18.05
N PRO A 163 15.52 -5.38 -18.59
CA PRO A 163 15.41 -4.56 -19.77
C PRO A 163 14.80 -5.40 -20.90
N TYR A 164 13.83 -4.83 -21.59
CA TYR A 164 13.33 -5.39 -22.83
C TYR A 164 14.51 -5.53 -23.81
N ARG A 165 15.10 -6.69 -23.91
CA ARG A 165 15.91 -7.06 -25.05
C ARG A 165 14.94 -7.46 -26.17
N GLY A 166 14.42 -6.48 -26.87
CA GLY A 166 14.02 -6.72 -28.25
C GLY A 166 15.26 -7.33 -28.91
N SER A 167 15.10 -8.49 -29.51
CA SER A 167 16.14 -9.13 -30.31
C SER A 167 16.56 -8.19 -31.43
N ILE A 168 17.45 -7.26 -31.12
CA ILE A 168 18.34 -6.70 -32.09
C ILE A 168 19.46 -7.73 -32.15
N ALA A 169 19.25 -8.75 -32.98
CA ALA A 169 20.34 -9.54 -33.46
C ALA A 169 21.37 -8.53 -34.00
N SER A 170 22.54 -8.55 -33.39
CA SER A 170 23.74 -7.89 -33.90
C SER A 170 24.22 -8.63 -35.17
N SER A 171 23.40 -8.63 -36.21
CA SER A 171 23.76 -9.02 -37.58
C SER A 171 22.53 -8.87 -38.46
N GLY A 172 22.56 -7.90 -39.34
CA GLY A 172 21.89 -7.79 -40.60
C GLY A 172 20.49 -8.37 -40.76
N GLN A 173 19.54 -7.53 -41.14
CA GLN A 173 18.18 -7.78 -41.64
C GLN A 173 17.31 -8.83 -40.86
N PRO A 174 16.10 -8.48 -40.45
CA PRO A 174 15.14 -9.47 -39.98
C PRO A 174 14.84 -10.42 -41.14
N SER A 175 15.30 -11.66 -41.05
CA SER A 175 14.86 -12.73 -41.95
C SER A 175 13.34 -12.87 -41.82
N GLY A 176 12.64 -12.97 -42.96
CA GLY A 176 11.17 -13.10 -43.00
C GLY A 176 10.61 -14.23 -42.11
N ASP A 177 11.44 -15.18 -41.73
CA ASP A 177 11.09 -16.32 -40.84
C ASP A 177 10.87 -15.88 -39.38
N SER A 178 11.48 -14.79 -38.89
CA SER A 178 11.23 -14.32 -37.52
C SER A 178 9.84 -13.71 -37.33
N LEU A 179 9.26 -13.14 -38.39
CA LEU A 179 7.90 -12.60 -38.39
C LEU A 179 6.84 -13.70 -38.51
N LEU A 180 7.19 -14.85 -39.10
CA LEU A 180 6.30 -16.01 -39.20
C LEU A 180 6.26 -16.85 -37.92
N ALA A 181 7.36 -16.93 -37.17
CA ALA A 181 7.41 -17.58 -35.86
C ALA A 181 6.55 -16.85 -34.81
N GLU A 182 6.34 -15.53 -34.94
CA GLU A 182 5.42 -14.78 -34.05
C GLU A 182 3.94 -15.05 -34.35
N ARG A 183 3.58 -15.56 -35.54
CA ARG A 183 2.18 -15.82 -35.95
C ARG A 183 1.59 -17.13 -35.47
N GLY A 184 2.39 -18.03 -34.90
CA GLY A 184 1.99 -19.45 -34.67
C GLY A 184 1.41 -19.80 -33.30
N SER A 185 1.24 -18.89 -32.32
CA SER A 185 0.68 -19.28 -31.02
C SER A 185 -0.82 -18.96 -30.90
N VAL A 186 -1.61 -20.00 -30.58
CA VAL A 186 -3.08 -19.93 -30.45
C VAL A 186 -3.56 -18.91 -29.38
N PHE A 187 -2.72 -18.50 -28.45
CA PHE A 187 -3.05 -17.55 -27.38
C PHE A 187 -2.33 -16.20 -27.46
N GLY A 188 -1.64 -15.88 -28.55
CA GLY A 188 -1.00 -14.57 -28.70
C GLY A 188 0.11 -14.25 -27.68
N ILE A 189 0.68 -15.24 -27.00
CA ILE A 189 1.77 -15.08 -26.02
C ILE A 189 3.10 -15.17 -26.78
N ALA A 190 3.95 -14.13 -26.66
CA ALA A 190 5.25 -14.10 -27.33
C ALA A 190 6.20 -15.15 -26.74
N SER A 191 6.80 -15.95 -27.59
CA SER A 191 7.88 -16.88 -27.23
C SER A 191 9.23 -16.18 -27.39
N GLY A 192 9.99 -16.06 -26.32
CA GLY A 192 11.34 -15.50 -26.32
C GLY A 192 12.00 -15.73 -24.96
N PRO A 193 13.33 -15.74 -24.83
CA PRO A 193 13.98 -15.93 -23.54
C PRO A 193 13.62 -14.76 -22.60
N LEU A 194 12.68 -15.04 -21.73
CA LEU A 194 11.96 -14.07 -20.89
C LEU A 194 12.71 -13.64 -19.65
N HIS A 195 13.74 -14.40 -19.27
CA HIS A 195 14.26 -14.26 -17.93
C HIS A 195 15.70 -13.79 -17.92
N PRO A 196 15.95 -12.62 -17.32
CA PRO A 196 17.32 -12.23 -17.00
C PRO A 196 17.89 -13.25 -16.04
N ARG A 197 19.16 -13.44 -16.14
CA ARG A 197 19.90 -14.09 -15.07
C ARG A 197 19.72 -13.22 -13.82
N LEU A 198 18.99 -13.72 -12.79
CA LEU A 198 18.78 -13.01 -11.54
C LEU A 198 20.10 -12.81 -10.78
N GLY A 199 21.07 -13.71 -11.04
CA GLY A 199 22.36 -13.69 -10.38
C GLY A 199 22.21 -13.80 -8.86
N TRP A 200 23.13 -13.18 -8.13
CA TRP A 200 23.11 -13.18 -6.66
C TRP A 200 22.01 -12.34 -6.03
N LYS A 201 21.33 -11.46 -6.79
CA LYS A 201 20.23 -10.62 -6.28
C LYS A 201 19.05 -11.42 -5.77
N VAL A 202 18.85 -12.64 -6.26
CA VAL A 202 17.79 -13.54 -5.80
C VAL A 202 17.89 -13.87 -4.31
N PHE A 203 19.10 -13.85 -3.71
CA PHE A 203 19.32 -14.08 -2.29
C PHE A 203 18.90 -12.90 -1.38
N LEU A 204 18.44 -11.78 -1.96
CA LEU A 204 17.77 -10.73 -1.20
C LEU A 204 16.34 -11.12 -0.82
N LEU A 205 15.71 -12.06 -1.54
CA LEU A 205 14.33 -12.46 -1.29
C LEU A 205 14.10 -13.09 0.10
N PRO A 206 14.91 -14.04 0.59
CA PRO A 206 14.72 -14.61 1.92
C PRO A 206 14.74 -13.58 3.07
N PRO A 207 15.73 -12.69 3.23
CA PRO A 207 15.71 -11.71 4.31
C PRO A 207 14.56 -10.69 4.17
N LEU A 208 14.17 -10.30 2.95
CA LEU A 208 12.99 -9.48 2.73
C LEU A 208 11.71 -10.21 3.13
N MET A 209 11.62 -11.55 2.94
CA MET A 209 10.48 -12.34 3.40
C MET A 209 10.40 -12.40 4.93
N VAL A 210 11.52 -12.56 5.63
CA VAL A 210 11.56 -12.50 7.10
C VAL A 210 11.00 -11.16 7.60
N LEU A 211 11.40 -10.06 6.97
CA LEU A 211 10.82 -8.75 7.31
C LEU A 211 9.32 -8.71 7.04
N TRP A 212 8.89 -9.19 5.87
CA TRP A 212 7.49 -9.11 5.43
C TRP A 212 6.54 -9.89 6.32
N VAL A 213 6.88 -11.15 6.63
CA VAL A 213 6.03 -12.02 7.45
C VAL A 213 5.83 -11.51 8.89
N ASN A 214 6.78 -10.68 9.39
CA ASN A 214 6.71 -10.05 10.70
C ASN A 214 6.13 -8.61 10.68
N MET A 215 5.85 -8.07 9.49
CA MET A 215 5.29 -6.74 9.33
C MET A 215 3.82 -6.73 8.91
N HIS A 216 3.36 -7.72 8.12
CA HIS A 216 1.99 -7.73 7.63
C HIS A 216 1.60 -9.07 7.02
N GLY A 217 0.33 -9.46 7.21
CA GLY A 217 -0.24 -10.71 6.68
C GLY A 217 -0.22 -10.86 5.15
N SER A 218 0.10 -9.80 4.38
CA SER A 218 0.19 -9.87 2.91
C SER A 218 1.45 -10.53 2.35
N TYR A 219 2.30 -11.13 3.16
CA TYR A 219 3.52 -11.82 2.74
C TYR A 219 3.30 -12.87 1.63
N PHE A 220 2.10 -13.45 1.56
CA PHE A 220 1.71 -14.39 0.50
C PHE A 220 1.79 -13.80 -0.91
N LEU A 221 1.69 -12.46 -1.07
CA LEU A 221 1.88 -11.80 -2.36
C LEU A 221 3.31 -11.97 -2.89
N GLY A 222 4.30 -12.00 -2.00
CA GLY A 222 5.68 -12.33 -2.37
C GLY A 222 5.82 -13.76 -2.88
N LEU A 223 5.11 -14.71 -2.28
CA LEU A 223 5.07 -16.10 -2.74
C LEU A 223 4.35 -16.22 -4.09
N ILE A 224 3.26 -15.46 -4.31
CA ILE A 224 2.58 -15.39 -5.62
C ILE A 224 3.54 -14.88 -6.69
N LEU A 225 4.30 -13.81 -6.44
CA LEU A 225 5.28 -13.29 -7.40
C LEU A 225 6.35 -14.34 -7.76
N ILE A 226 6.89 -15.05 -6.76
CA ILE A 226 7.84 -16.16 -7.00
C ILE A 226 7.18 -17.28 -7.79
N GLY A 227 5.96 -17.68 -7.42
CA GLY A 227 5.21 -18.72 -8.12
C GLY A 227 4.99 -18.40 -9.59
N ILE A 228 4.56 -17.16 -9.89
CA ILE A 228 4.39 -16.68 -11.28
C ILE A 228 5.72 -16.71 -12.03
N TYR A 229 6.81 -16.25 -11.41
CA TYR A 229 8.14 -16.29 -12.01
C TYR A 229 8.57 -17.72 -12.35
N VAL A 230 8.43 -18.65 -11.40
CA VAL A 230 8.80 -20.07 -11.57
C VAL A 230 7.96 -20.71 -12.68
N VAL A 231 6.64 -20.54 -12.64
CA VAL A 231 5.73 -21.13 -13.64
C VAL A 231 6.03 -20.58 -15.03
N ALA A 232 6.19 -19.26 -15.16
CA ALA A 232 6.51 -18.65 -16.45
C ALA A 232 7.85 -19.16 -17.00
N THR A 233 8.89 -19.19 -16.15
CA THR A 233 10.22 -19.68 -16.53
C THR A 233 10.19 -21.15 -16.96
N LEU A 234 9.52 -21.99 -16.17
CA LEU A 234 9.42 -23.44 -16.46
C LEU A 234 8.72 -23.71 -17.79
N ILE A 235 7.57 -23.05 -18.02
CA ILE A 235 6.81 -23.22 -19.26
C ILE A 235 7.61 -22.74 -20.47
N ASP A 236 8.31 -21.63 -20.37
CA ASP A 236 9.13 -21.13 -21.48
C ASP A 236 10.28 -22.08 -21.84
N HIS A 237 10.94 -22.67 -20.84
CA HIS A 237 11.99 -23.66 -21.08
C HIS A 237 11.44 -25.00 -21.62
N LEU A 238 10.27 -25.43 -21.20
CA LEU A 238 9.63 -26.64 -21.74
C LEU A 238 9.19 -26.48 -23.21
N ARG A 239 8.91 -25.25 -23.64
CA ARG A 239 8.55 -24.96 -25.05
C ARG A 239 9.74 -24.92 -26.01
N GLN A 240 10.97 -24.83 -25.49
CA GLN A 240 12.19 -24.76 -26.30
C GLN A 240 12.99 -26.08 -26.20
N PRO A 241 12.94 -26.96 -27.20
CA PRO A 241 13.45 -28.33 -27.10
C PRO A 241 14.97 -28.46 -26.86
N GLY A 242 15.74 -27.40 -26.96
CA GLY A 242 17.21 -27.40 -26.72
C GLY A 242 17.64 -26.97 -25.31
N GLU A 243 16.75 -26.39 -24.51
CA GLU A 243 17.11 -25.68 -23.27
C GLU A 243 16.93 -26.48 -21.97
N ARG A 244 16.69 -27.79 -22.02
CA ARG A 244 16.63 -28.64 -20.81
C ARG A 244 17.93 -28.59 -19.97
N ALA A 245 19.04 -28.23 -20.59
CA ALA A 245 20.32 -27.98 -19.90
C ALA A 245 20.22 -26.83 -18.87
N TRP A 246 19.26 -25.90 -19.03
CA TRP A 246 19.04 -24.83 -18.05
C TRP A 246 18.68 -25.38 -16.67
N LEU A 247 17.87 -26.41 -16.55
CA LEU A 247 17.50 -27.02 -15.26
C LEU A 247 18.72 -27.49 -14.44
N ARG A 248 19.83 -27.77 -15.11
CA ARG A 248 21.10 -28.16 -14.49
C ARG A 248 22.12 -27.01 -14.42
N SER A 249 21.73 -25.81 -14.84
CA SER A 249 22.63 -24.65 -14.80
C SER A 249 22.84 -24.16 -13.36
N GLY A 250 23.99 -23.57 -13.09
CA GLY A 250 24.24 -22.95 -11.78
C GLY A 250 23.27 -21.80 -11.45
N GLU A 251 22.64 -21.19 -12.46
CA GLU A 251 21.62 -20.16 -12.27
C GLU A 251 20.31 -20.74 -11.75
N SER A 252 19.81 -21.81 -12.34
CA SER A 252 18.58 -22.45 -11.87
C SER A 252 18.73 -23.05 -10.47
N ILE A 253 19.92 -23.60 -10.15
CA ILE A 253 20.21 -24.09 -8.80
C ILE A 253 20.19 -22.93 -7.80
N ARG A 254 20.84 -21.79 -8.11
CA ARG A 254 20.79 -20.59 -7.24
C ARG A 254 19.35 -20.10 -7.02
N GLN A 255 18.55 -20.04 -8.07
CA GLN A 255 17.14 -19.65 -7.97
C GLN A 255 16.35 -20.64 -7.12
N ALA A 256 16.51 -21.93 -7.35
CA ALA A 256 15.83 -22.97 -6.57
C ALA A 256 16.19 -22.88 -5.07
N VAL A 257 17.48 -22.72 -4.75
CA VAL A 257 17.93 -22.55 -3.36
C VAL A 257 17.35 -21.27 -2.74
N ALA A 258 17.42 -20.13 -3.44
CA ALA A 258 16.89 -18.88 -2.92
C ALA A 258 15.37 -18.93 -2.71
N PHE A 259 14.62 -19.57 -3.61
CA PHE A 259 13.16 -19.71 -3.47
C PHE A 259 12.78 -20.67 -2.34
N ALA A 260 13.51 -21.78 -2.19
CA ALA A 260 13.35 -22.69 -1.05
C ALA A 260 13.62 -21.97 0.28
N LEU A 261 14.73 -21.23 0.37
CA LEU A 261 15.05 -20.41 1.54
C LEU A 261 13.97 -19.33 1.79
N THR A 262 13.40 -18.74 0.74
CA THR A 262 12.30 -17.76 0.89
C THR A 262 11.03 -18.43 1.43
N GLY A 263 10.71 -19.64 0.97
CA GLY A 263 9.60 -20.44 1.53
C GLY A 263 9.80 -20.76 3.02
N LEU A 264 11.04 -21.16 3.40
CA LEU A 264 11.39 -21.40 4.79
C LEU A 264 11.38 -20.13 5.65
N ALA A 265 11.75 -18.99 5.06
CA ALA A 265 11.75 -17.69 5.73
C ALA A 265 10.34 -17.26 6.22
N VAL A 266 9.27 -17.77 5.61
CA VAL A 266 7.89 -17.56 6.07
C VAL A 266 7.68 -18.04 7.51
N PHE A 267 8.42 -19.06 7.94
CA PHE A 267 8.30 -19.62 9.29
C PHE A 267 9.19 -18.92 10.33
N VAL A 268 9.99 -17.94 9.92
CA VAL A 268 10.80 -17.11 10.83
C VAL A 268 9.92 -15.99 11.40
N ASN A 269 8.98 -16.37 12.24
CA ASN A 269 8.03 -15.49 12.93
C ASN A 269 7.64 -16.11 14.28
N PRO A 270 7.01 -15.37 15.23
CA PRO A 270 6.67 -15.88 16.57
C PRO A 270 5.69 -17.06 16.57
N TYR A 271 4.97 -17.29 15.47
CA TYR A 271 3.92 -18.31 15.38
C TYR A 271 4.37 -19.56 14.62
N LEU A 272 5.57 -19.56 14.02
CA LEU A 272 6.06 -20.65 13.17
C LEU A 272 5.02 -21.05 12.12
N PHE A 273 4.55 -22.30 12.17
CA PHE A 273 3.51 -22.81 11.24
C PHE A 273 2.12 -22.19 11.45
N GLY A 274 1.83 -21.64 12.63
CA GLY A 274 0.57 -20.96 12.93
C GLY A 274 0.30 -19.75 12.04
N ILE A 275 1.31 -19.20 11.37
CA ILE A 275 1.15 -18.12 10.39
C ILE A 275 0.29 -18.56 9.18
N ILE A 276 0.27 -19.83 8.85
CA ILE A 276 -0.57 -20.41 7.79
C ILE A 276 -2.04 -20.42 8.26
N GLU A 277 -2.28 -20.82 9.52
CA GLU A 277 -3.63 -20.78 10.11
C GLU A 277 -4.16 -19.34 10.12
N TYR A 278 -3.33 -18.39 10.57
CA TYR A 278 -3.68 -16.96 10.51
C TYR A 278 -4.12 -16.52 9.12
N PHE A 279 -3.39 -16.92 8.07
CA PHE A 279 -3.75 -16.56 6.69
C PHE A 279 -5.17 -16.99 6.33
N PHE A 280 -5.54 -18.23 6.67
CA PHE A 280 -6.89 -18.74 6.40
C PHE A 280 -7.94 -18.04 7.27
N VAL A 281 -7.67 -17.81 8.56
CA VAL A 281 -8.58 -17.09 9.45
C VAL A 281 -8.83 -15.68 8.95
N ALA A 282 -7.78 -14.93 8.63
CA ALA A 282 -7.90 -13.54 8.20
C ALA A 282 -8.58 -13.38 6.83
N THR A 283 -8.36 -14.32 5.90
CA THR A 283 -8.90 -14.21 4.52
C THR A 283 -10.31 -14.77 4.38
N SER A 284 -10.75 -15.66 5.27
CA SER A 284 -12.08 -16.30 5.20
C SER A 284 -13.12 -15.68 6.12
N ASP A 285 -12.77 -14.67 6.93
CA ASP A 285 -13.69 -14.05 7.89
C ASP A 285 -14.87 -13.36 7.18
N PRO A 286 -16.12 -13.84 7.37
CA PRO A 286 -17.29 -13.27 6.70
C PRO A 286 -17.66 -11.90 7.28
N THR A 287 -17.32 -11.64 8.54
CA THR A 287 -17.61 -10.39 9.22
C THR A 287 -16.77 -9.25 8.65
N ALA A 288 -15.47 -9.48 8.49
CA ALA A 288 -14.57 -8.52 7.83
C ALA A 288 -15.07 -8.17 6.42
N ARG A 289 -15.51 -9.17 5.64
CA ARG A 289 -16.04 -8.96 4.29
C ARG A 289 -17.35 -8.16 4.26
N ARG A 290 -18.20 -8.26 5.29
CA ARG A 290 -19.47 -7.54 5.34
C ARG A 290 -19.33 -6.11 5.85
N LEU A 291 -18.50 -5.91 6.87
CA LEU A 291 -18.45 -4.65 7.61
C LEU A 291 -17.35 -3.70 7.14
N ASN A 292 -16.25 -4.22 6.60
CA ASN A 292 -15.16 -3.38 6.14
C ASN A 292 -15.30 -3.11 4.63
N SER A 293 -15.50 -1.84 4.28
CA SER A 293 -15.63 -1.39 2.89
C SER A 293 -14.40 -1.69 2.02
N GLU A 294 -13.21 -1.80 2.61
CA GLU A 294 -11.99 -2.14 1.88
C GLU A 294 -11.98 -3.60 1.37
N TRP A 295 -12.74 -4.50 1.99
CA TRP A 295 -12.89 -5.89 1.56
C TRP A 295 -13.95 -6.08 0.47
N GLN A 296 -14.74 -5.02 0.19
CA GLN A 296 -15.73 -5.05 -0.88
C GLN A 296 -15.08 -4.92 -2.26
N PRO A 297 -15.70 -5.46 -3.31
CA PRO A 297 -15.28 -5.23 -4.69
C PRO A 297 -15.24 -3.74 -5.04
N PRO A 298 -14.33 -3.30 -5.93
CA PRO A 298 -14.30 -1.93 -6.41
C PRO A 298 -15.58 -1.59 -7.19
N THR A 299 -16.14 -0.41 -6.95
CA THR A 299 -17.34 0.11 -7.62
C THR A 299 -17.09 1.49 -8.19
N ILE A 300 -17.89 1.90 -9.18
CA ILE A 300 -17.83 3.27 -9.76
C ILE A 300 -18.28 4.35 -8.77
N TYR A 301 -18.93 3.97 -7.68
CA TYR A 301 -19.51 4.90 -6.70
C TYR A 301 -18.52 5.38 -5.65
N ASN A 302 -17.30 4.84 -5.65
CA ASN A 302 -16.23 5.30 -4.79
C ASN A 302 -14.99 5.71 -5.60
N GLY A 303 -14.23 6.68 -5.08
CA GLY A 303 -13.07 7.25 -5.78
C GLY A 303 -12.01 6.21 -6.15
N THR A 304 -11.73 5.24 -5.26
CA THR A 304 -10.75 4.17 -5.52
C THR A 304 -11.18 3.29 -6.68
N GLY A 305 -12.46 2.88 -6.71
CA GLY A 305 -12.98 2.06 -7.79
C GLY A 305 -13.01 2.80 -9.14
N LEU A 306 -13.33 4.11 -9.13
CA LEU A 306 -13.28 4.94 -10.33
C LEU A 306 -11.85 5.04 -10.88
N LEU A 307 -10.85 5.29 -10.02
CA LEU A 307 -9.45 5.34 -10.42
C LEU A 307 -8.92 3.99 -10.89
N PHE A 308 -9.39 2.90 -10.29
CA PHE A 308 -9.10 1.54 -10.74
C PHE A 308 -9.65 1.28 -12.15
N LEU A 309 -10.91 1.66 -12.44
CA LEU A 309 -11.51 1.54 -13.76
C LEU A 309 -10.79 2.39 -14.81
N LEU A 310 -10.36 3.61 -14.45
CA LEU A 310 -9.53 4.43 -15.31
C LEU A 310 -8.19 3.73 -15.63
N ASN A 311 -7.53 3.13 -14.63
CA ASN A 311 -6.31 2.36 -14.85
C ASN A 311 -6.58 1.15 -15.78
N LEU A 312 -7.69 0.41 -15.58
CA LEU A 312 -8.07 -0.69 -16.47
C LEU A 312 -8.31 -0.24 -17.91
N LEU A 313 -8.95 0.92 -18.10
CA LEU A 313 -9.16 1.51 -19.42
C LEU A 313 -7.81 1.82 -20.08
N VAL A 314 -6.90 2.50 -19.37
CA VAL A 314 -5.56 2.82 -19.88
C VAL A 314 -4.79 1.54 -20.20
N PHE A 315 -4.89 0.51 -19.35
CA PHE A 315 -4.27 -0.80 -19.59
C PHE A 315 -4.83 -1.46 -20.85
N GLY A 316 -6.16 -1.55 -20.99
CA GLY A 316 -6.83 -2.12 -22.16
C GLY A 316 -6.50 -1.37 -23.44
N LEU A 317 -6.52 -0.03 -23.42
CA LEU A 317 -6.12 0.80 -24.55
C LEU A 317 -4.64 0.58 -24.91
N SER A 318 -3.76 0.45 -23.91
CA SER A 318 -2.34 0.18 -24.17
C SER A 318 -2.13 -1.15 -24.90
N LEU A 319 -2.89 -2.18 -24.56
CA LEU A 319 -2.87 -3.47 -25.27
C LEU A 319 -3.43 -3.36 -26.69
N TYR A 320 -4.59 -2.72 -26.84
CA TYR A 320 -5.28 -2.57 -28.13
C TYR A 320 -4.42 -1.80 -29.14
N TYR A 321 -3.88 -0.66 -28.74
CA TYR A 321 -3.09 0.19 -29.65
C TYR A 321 -1.68 -0.34 -29.90
N SER A 322 -1.05 -0.98 -28.91
CA SER A 322 0.30 -1.53 -29.09
C SER A 322 0.31 -2.76 -29.97
N ARG A 323 -0.78 -3.55 -29.98
CA ARG A 323 -0.84 -4.88 -30.58
C ARG A 323 0.29 -5.81 -30.12
N ARG A 324 0.95 -5.44 -28.99
CA ARG A 324 1.99 -6.27 -28.40
C ARG A 324 1.36 -7.48 -27.75
N ARG A 325 1.91 -8.65 -28.02
CA ARG A 325 1.55 -9.86 -27.27
C ARG A 325 2.22 -9.82 -25.90
N LEU A 326 1.44 -10.07 -24.85
CA LEU A 326 2.00 -10.21 -23.51
C LEU A 326 2.88 -11.46 -23.46
N ASN A 327 4.02 -11.37 -22.79
CA ASN A 327 4.75 -12.57 -22.43
C ASN A 327 4.00 -13.32 -21.33
N LEU A 328 4.34 -14.60 -21.09
CA LEU A 328 3.63 -15.42 -20.13
C LEU A 328 3.66 -14.84 -18.71
N ALA A 329 4.79 -14.29 -18.27
CA ALA A 329 4.91 -13.66 -16.96
C ALA A 329 3.99 -12.45 -16.82
N ASP A 330 3.98 -11.51 -17.81
CA ASP A 330 3.08 -10.36 -17.82
C ASP A 330 1.60 -10.80 -17.82
N ALA A 331 1.26 -11.87 -18.57
CA ALA A 331 -0.10 -12.40 -18.61
C ALA A 331 -0.52 -12.99 -17.25
N LEU A 332 0.33 -13.79 -16.61
CA LEU A 332 0.06 -14.38 -15.30
C LEU A 332 -0.02 -13.30 -14.21
N LEU A 333 0.88 -12.30 -14.22
CA LEU A 333 0.81 -11.14 -13.32
C LEU A 333 -0.50 -10.37 -13.50
N THR A 334 -0.88 -10.10 -14.76
CA THR A 334 -2.14 -9.43 -15.08
C THR A 334 -3.33 -10.20 -14.52
N LEU A 335 -3.43 -11.49 -14.80
CA LEU A 335 -4.56 -12.33 -14.35
C LEU A 335 -4.63 -12.40 -12.82
N ALA A 336 -3.50 -12.67 -12.15
CA ALA A 336 -3.49 -12.83 -10.70
C ALA A 336 -3.85 -11.52 -9.97
N PHE A 337 -3.22 -10.40 -10.32
CA PHE A 337 -3.43 -9.14 -9.62
C PHE A 337 -4.72 -8.42 -10.03
N LEU A 338 -5.19 -8.61 -11.26
CA LEU A 338 -6.53 -8.17 -11.67
C LEU A 338 -7.60 -8.94 -10.90
N TYR A 339 -7.50 -10.26 -10.80
CA TYR A 339 -8.42 -11.09 -10.03
C TYR A 339 -8.48 -10.64 -8.56
N LEU A 340 -7.34 -10.49 -7.90
CA LEU A 340 -7.28 -10.01 -6.52
C LEU A 340 -7.92 -8.63 -6.35
N SER A 341 -7.71 -7.72 -7.29
CA SER A 341 -8.26 -6.36 -7.24
C SER A 341 -9.76 -6.32 -7.49
N LEU A 342 -10.29 -7.21 -8.31
CA LEU A 342 -11.74 -7.34 -8.51
C LEU A 342 -12.44 -7.93 -7.28
N LEU A 343 -11.73 -8.69 -6.44
CA LEU A 343 -12.28 -9.23 -5.20
C LEU A 343 -12.36 -8.19 -4.07
N SER A 344 -11.44 -7.21 -4.05
CA SER A 344 -11.33 -6.31 -2.89
C SER A 344 -10.61 -5.01 -3.24
N LEU A 345 -11.19 -3.88 -2.81
CA LEU A 345 -10.62 -2.53 -2.96
C LEU A 345 -9.18 -2.43 -2.42
N ARG A 346 -8.88 -3.10 -1.30
CA ARG A 346 -7.55 -3.07 -0.70
C ARG A 346 -6.44 -3.65 -1.60
N ASN A 347 -6.81 -4.42 -2.63
CA ASN A 347 -5.85 -5.02 -3.56
C ASN A 347 -5.56 -4.13 -4.79
N VAL A 348 -6.33 -3.07 -4.99
CA VAL A 348 -6.18 -2.17 -6.15
C VAL A 348 -4.78 -1.53 -6.23
N VAL A 349 -4.17 -1.25 -5.09
CA VAL A 349 -2.80 -0.71 -5.03
C VAL A 349 -1.77 -1.67 -5.63
N TRP A 350 -1.91 -2.97 -5.41
CA TRP A 350 -1.01 -3.98 -5.97
C TRP A 350 -1.14 -4.05 -7.48
N TRP A 351 -2.36 -3.95 -7.99
CA TRP A 351 -2.62 -3.81 -9.43
C TRP A 351 -1.94 -2.57 -10.01
N GLY A 352 -2.05 -1.42 -9.35
CA GLY A 352 -1.40 -0.17 -9.79
C GLY A 352 0.11 -0.32 -9.95
N LEU A 353 0.76 -1.02 -9.01
CA LEU A 353 2.21 -1.28 -9.04
C LEU A 353 2.60 -2.28 -10.14
N ILE A 354 1.77 -3.28 -10.43
CA ILE A 354 2.04 -4.32 -11.45
C ILE A 354 1.71 -3.83 -12.86
N SER A 355 0.56 -3.20 -13.06
CA SER A 355 0.08 -2.77 -14.38
C SER A 355 0.96 -1.70 -15.02
N GLY A 356 1.51 -0.79 -14.20
CA GLY A 356 2.29 0.34 -14.68
C GLY A 356 3.46 -0.06 -15.61
N PRO A 357 4.42 -0.88 -15.19
CA PRO A 357 5.51 -1.32 -16.05
C PRO A 357 5.07 -2.11 -17.28
N ILE A 358 3.93 -2.80 -17.24
CA ILE A 358 3.36 -3.52 -18.40
C ILE A 358 2.82 -2.51 -19.41
N ILE A 359 2.05 -1.51 -18.96
CA ILE A 359 1.58 -0.39 -19.80
C ILE A 359 2.76 0.34 -20.44
N ALA A 360 3.81 0.63 -19.66
CA ALA A 360 5.02 1.28 -20.15
C ALA A 360 5.67 0.51 -21.30
N ALA A 361 5.78 -0.81 -21.16
CA ALA A 361 6.32 -1.68 -22.21
C ALA A 361 5.43 -1.70 -23.48
N ASN A 362 4.10 -1.70 -23.31
CA ASN A 362 3.15 -1.67 -24.42
C ASN A 362 3.26 -0.37 -25.22
N LEU A 363 3.27 0.78 -24.54
CA LEU A 363 3.38 2.09 -25.18
C LEU A 363 4.71 2.26 -25.91
N ALA A 364 5.83 1.80 -25.32
CA ALA A 364 7.14 1.83 -25.97
C ALA A 364 7.21 0.93 -27.20
N TYR A 365 6.57 -0.23 -27.17
CA TYR A 365 6.50 -1.13 -28.33
C TYR A 365 5.80 -0.47 -29.51
N ARG A 366 4.69 0.23 -29.29
CA ARG A 366 3.97 0.98 -30.33
C ARG A 366 4.82 2.10 -30.91
N SER A 367 5.47 2.90 -30.06
CA SER A 367 6.32 4.01 -30.49
C SER A 367 7.43 3.55 -31.45
N ARG A 368 8.02 2.38 -31.21
CA ARG A 368 9.05 1.79 -32.07
C ARG A 368 8.51 1.30 -33.42
N GLN A 369 7.28 0.79 -33.46
CA GLN A 369 6.66 0.35 -34.72
C GLN A 369 6.27 1.51 -35.64
N THR A 370 5.97 2.68 -35.07
CA THR A 370 5.58 3.88 -35.83
C THR A 370 6.75 4.78 -36.15
N ALA A 371 7.93 4.52 -35.60
CA ALA A 371 9.15 5.21 -35.97
C ALA A 371 9.51 4.88 -37.44
N PRO A 372 9.93 5.84 -38.25
CA PRO A 372 10.48 5.57 -39.59
C PRO A 372 11.60 4.53 -39.50
N ALA A 373 11.78 3.72 -40.53
CA ALA A 373 12.86 2.74 -40.60
C ALA A 373 14.19 3.40 -40.22
N LEU A 374 14.94 2.69 -39.32
CA LEU A 374 16.16 3.25 -38.73
C LEU A 374 17.05 3.88 -39.78
N PRO A 375 17.50 5.14 -39.55
CA PRO A 375 18.55 5.76 -40.34
C PRO A 375 19.80 4.88 -40.34
N THR A 376 20.55 4.92 -41.42
CA THR A 376 21.86 4.27 -41.51
C THR A 376 22.78 4.75 -40.38
N ALA A 377 23.85 3.98 -40.07
CA ALA A 377 24.76 4.26 -38.93
C ALA A 377 25.25 5.73 -38.88
N ASP A 378 25.40 6.37 -40.04
CA ASP A 378 25.79 7.78 -40.14
C ASP A 378 24.65 8.75 -39.71
N GLN A 379 23.38 8.38 -39.94
CA GLN A 379 22.22 9.15 -39.50
C GLN A 379 21.92 8.94 -38.00
N GLN A 380 22.37 7.83 -37.35
CA GLN A 380 22.24 7.62 -35.92
C GLN A 380 23.16 8.52 -35.09
N ALA A 381 24.29 8.92 -35.66
CA ALA A 381 25.16 9.92 -35.04
C ALA A 381 24.54 11.32 -35.06
N GLU A 382 23.72 11.62 -36.07
CA GLU A 382 23.03 12.90 -36.26
C GLU A 382 21.72 12.99 -35.47
N GLU A 383 20.99 11.87 -35.27
CA GLU A 383 19.75 11.83 -34.47
C GLU A 383 19.99 11.67 -32.94
N ALA A 384 21.22 11.50 -32.50
CA ALA A 384 21.60 11.71 -31.10
C ALA A 384 21.56 13.21 -30.71
N GLU A 385 21.32 14.10 -31.68
CA GLU A 385 21.00 15.50 -31.41
C GLU A 385 19.55 15.67 -30.92
N PRO A 386 19.33 16.55 -29.92
CA PRO A 386 17.98 16.91 -29.46
C PRO A 386 17.16 17.40 -30.65
N LEU A 387 15.85 17.04 -30.70
CA LEU A 387 14.86 17.55 -31.65
C LEU A 387 15.27 18.93 -32.17
N ALA A 388 15.59 19.01 -33.43
CA ALA A 388 16.13 20.22 -34.07
C ALA A 388 15.25 21.43 -33.70
N GLY A 389 15.79 22.32 -32.87
CA GLY A 389 15.12 23.57 -32.45
C GLY A 389 15.01 23.79 -30.93
N THR A 390 15.13 22.79 -30.08
CA THR A 390 15.13 23.00 -28.62
C THR A 390 16.56 23.06 -28.08
N VAL A 391 17.10 24.28 -28.01
CA VAL A 391 18.34 24.53 -27.27
C VAL A 391 18.09 24.18 -25.81
N GLU A 392 18.58 23.02 -25.35
CA GLU A 392 18.58 22.71 -23.92
C GLU A 392 19.33 23.83 -23.18
N ARG A 393 18.64 24.50 -22.30
CA ARG A 393 19.23 25.51 -21.41
C ARG A 393 19.41 24.90 -20.02
N PRO A 394 20.58 24.40 -19.68
CA PRO A 394 20.81 23.71 -18.41
C PRO A 394 20.36 24.50 -17.18
N LEU A 395 20.50 25.83 -17.23
CA LEU A 395 20.06 26.73 -16.16
C LEU A 395 18.55 26.56 -15.88
N PHE A 396 17.69 26.50 -16.89
CA PHE A 396 16.26 26.29 -16.71
C PHE A 396 15.93 24.93 -16.12
N ASN A 397 16.67 23.89 -16.49
CA ASN A 397 16.49 22.57 -15.90
C ASN A 397 16.82 22.57 -14.40
N TYR A 398 17.89 23.24 -13.99
CA TYR A 398 18.24 23.41 -12.57
C TYR A 398 17.22 24.30 -11.84
N LEU A 399 16.71 25.35 -12.45
CA LEU A 399 15.66 26.20 -11.86
C LEU A 399 14.37 25.40 -11.62
N ILE A 400 13.91 24.60 -12.59
CA ILE A 400 12.72 23.74 -12.43
C ILE A 400 12.96 22.68 -11.34
N ALA A 401 14.11 22.02 -11.35
CA ALA A 401 14.44 21.05 -10.31
C ALA A 401 14.50 21.70 -8.91
N GLY A 402 15.10 22.90 -8.83
CA GLY A 402 15.13 23.70 -7.60
C GLY A 402 13.75 24.12 -7.13
N MET A 403 12.86 24.50 -8.06
CA MET A 403 11.47 24.81 -7.73
C MET A 403 10.69 23.57 -7.21
N LEU A 404 10.83 22.41 -7.86
CA LEU A 404 10.22 21.15 -7.37
C LEU A 404 10.75 20.79 -5.99
N LEU A 405 12.06 20.93 -5.76
CA LEU A 405 12.66 20.69 -4.45
C LEU A 405 12.12 21.70 -3.41
N ALA A 406 12.02 22.98 -3.75
CA ALA A 406 11.46 24.00 -2.87
C ALA A 406 10.02 23.69 -2.48
N VAL A 407 9.20 23.25 -3.45
CA VAL A 407 7.82 22.77 -3.18
C VAL A 407 7.85 21.59 -2.20
N CYS A 408 8.69 20.58 -2.43
CA CYS A 408 8.82 19.46 -1.47
C CYS A 408 9.23 19.94 -0.09
N LEU A 409 10.22 20.84 -0.02
CA LEU A 409 10.68 21.40 1.26
C LEU A 409 9.57 22.15 1.99
N LEU A 410 8.74 22.94 1.31
CA LEU A 410 7.60 23.64 1.93
C LEU A 410 6.60 22.68 2.59
N PHE A 411 6.49 21.46 2.09
CA PHE A 411 5.57 20.45 2.63
C PHE A 411 6.19 19.52 3.68
N VAL A 412 7.47 19.70 4.05
CA VAL A 412 8.06 18.94 5.15
C VAL A 412 7.31 19.23 6.47
N PRO A 413 6.79 18.20 7.16
CA PRO A 413 5.87 18.37 8.29
C PRO A 413 6.43 19.16 9.47
N TYR A 414 7.76 19.15 9.68
CA TYR A 414 8.41 19.83 10.80
C TYR A 414 8.19 21.34 10.85
N TRP A 415 8.12 22.00 9.70
CA TRP A 415 7.87 23.43 9.63
C TRP A 415 6.56 23.78 8.94
N ARG A 416 6.05 22.93 8.04
CA ARG A 416 4.74 23.17 7.44
C ARG A 416 3.66 23.33 8.50
N VAL A 417 3.59 22.40 9.46
CA VAL A 417 2.54 22.43 10.47
C VAL A 417 2.66 23.65 11.40
N PRO A 418 3.82 23.97 12.01
CA PRO A 418 3.93 25.15 12.85
C PRO A 418 3.71 26.48 12.11
N LEU A 419 3.96 26.54 10.79
CA LEU A 419 3.87 27.79 10.02
C LEU A 419 2.49 28.03 9.37
N ILE A 420 1.77 26.97 9.02
CA ILE A 420 0.60 27.06 8.12
C ILE A 420 -0.69 26.58 8.80
N ALA A 421 -0.59 25.67 9.74
CA ALA A 421 -1.73 25.02 10.37
C ALA A 421 -1.68 25.16 11.89
N ASP A 422 -2.85 25.11 12.54
CA ASP A 422 -2.92 24.75 13.94
C ASP A 422 -2.23 23.39 14.14
N SER A 423 -1.36 23.30 15.15
CA SER A 423 -0.52 22.13 15.38
C SER A 423 -1.32 20.81 15.51
N GLU A 424 -2.52 20.87 16.07
CA GLU A 424 -3.42 19.70 16.18
C GLU A 424 -3.97 19.30 14.81
N ALA A 425 -4.59 20.24 14.09
CA ALA A 425 -5.21 19.98 12.78
C ALA A 425 -4.18 19.64 11.69
N GLY A 426 -2.92 20.07 11.85
CA GLY A 426 -1.86 19.80 10.88
C GLY A 426 -1.28 18.39 10.96
N TYR A 427 -1.40 17.73 12.11
CA TYR A 427 -0.87 16.38 12.32
C TYR A 427 -1.95 15.29 12.37
N TYR A 428 -3.16 15.64 12.77
CA TYR A 428 -4.17 14.65 13.13
C TYR A 428 -5.52 14.90 12.45
N ASP A 429 -6.22 13.84 12.17
CA ASP A 429 -7.57 13.87 11.64
C ASP A 429 -8.53 14.57 12.62
N ALA A 430 -9.42 15.41 12.10
CA ALA A 430 -10.44 16.13 12.85
C ALA A 430 -11.57 15.21 13.38
N SER A 431 -11.69 13.99 12.88
CA SER A 431 -12.69 13.00 13.31
C SER A 431 -12.32 12.28 14.62
N ARG A 432 -11.22 12.67 15.28
CA ARG A 432 -10.82 12.09 16.56
C ARG A 432 -11.73 12.57 17.69
N PRO A 433 -12.20 11.68 18.57
CA PRO A 433 -12.98 12.06 19.75
C PRO A 433 -12.07 12.61 20.88
N LYS A 434 -11.39 13.73 20.60
CA LYS A 434 -10.34 14.27 21.51
C LYS A 434 -10.90 14.73 22.85
N ALA A 435 -11.96 15.55 22.82
CA ALA A 435 -12.53 16.08 24.05
C ALA A 435 -13.16 14.97 24.91
N ILE A 436 -13.79 13.96 24.26
CA ILE A 436 -14.28 12.77 24.96
C ILE A 436 -13.13 11.99 25.60
N ALA A 437 -12.03 11.78 24.87
CA ALA A 437 -10.88 11.06 25.40
C ALA A 437 -10.20 11.83 26.55
N ASP A 438 -10.08 13.17 26.44
CA ASP A 438 -9.53 14.02 27.48
C ASP A 438 -10.39 13.97 28.75
N TYR A 439 -11.73 14.06 28.61
CA TYR A 439 -12.66 13.91 29.73
C TYR A 439 -12.54 12.55 30.41
N LEU A 440 -12.57 11.46 29.62
CA LEU A 440 -12.44 10.11 30.15
C LEU A 440 -11.09 9.88 30.84
N SER A 441 -10.00 10.42 30.30
CA SER A 441 -8.67 10.35 30.92
C SER A 441 -8.66 11.05 32.28
N ALA A 442 -9.24 12.25 32.40
CA ALA A 442 -9.35 12.98 33.66
C ALA A 442 -10.20 12.21 34.69
N GLU A 443 -11.32 11.60 34.27
CA GLU A 443 -12.15 10.78 35.16
C GLU A 443 -11.44 9.49 35.64
N VAL A 444 -10.62 8.88 34.74
CA VAL A 444 -9.78 7.73 35.09
C VAL A 444 -8.70 8.13 36.10
N GLU A 445 -8.01 9.26 35.88
CA GLU A 445 -6.97 9.77 36.79
C GLU A 445 -7.52 10.12 38.17
N ALA A 446 -8.73 10.66 38.21
CA ALA A 446 -9.43 10.99 39.43
C ALA A 446 -10.06 9.76 40.15
N GLY A 447 -9.95 8.56 39.56
CA GLY A 447 -10.55 7.34 40.12
C GLY A 447 -12.08 7.30 40.07
N ARG A 448 -12.73 8.18 39.31
CA ARG A 448 -14.20 8.30 39.22
C ARG A 448 -14.84 7.51 38.11
N LEU A 449 -14.06 7.03 37.13
CA LEU A 449 -14.58 6.27 36.01
C LEU A 449 -14.85 4.81 36.40
N GLU A 450 -16.04 4.55 36.91
CA GLU A 450 -16.50 3.18 37.23
C GLU A 450 -17.08 2.49 35.99
N GLY A 451 -17.02 1.15 35.96
CA GLY A 451 -17.58 0.31 34.90
C GLY A 451 -16.78 0.33 33.61
N ARG A 452 -17.37 -0.26 32.56
CA ARG A 452 -16.78 -0.44 31.24
C ARG A 452 -17.32 0.59 30.23
N ILE A 453 -16.60 0.74 29.11
CA ILE A 453 -16.92 1.68 28.05
C ILE A 453 -17.33 0.87 26.81
N PHE A 454 -18.54 1.11 26.27
CA PHE A 454 -18.92 0.73 24.92
C PHE A 454 -18.56 1.88 23.98
N ASN A 455 -17.89 1.61 22.90
CA ASN A 455 -17.36 2.65 22.01
C ASN A 455 -17.69 2.41 20.54
N TYR A 456 -17.78 3.48 19.78
CA TYR A 456 -17.76 3.41 18.32
C TYR A 456 -16.47 2.74 17.84
N MET A 457 -16.59 1.77 16.93
CA MET A 457 -15.49 0.90 16.50
C MET A 457 -14.28 1.68 15.97
N GLU A 458 -14.52 2.67 15.11
CA GLU A 458 -13.43 3.41 14.48
C GLU A 458 -12.66 4.30 15.45
N TRP A 459 -13.23 4.61 16.61
CA TRP A 459 -12.56 5.34 17.69
C TRP A 459 -11.88 4.45 18.73
N GLY A 460 -12.12 3.13 18.63
CA GLY A 460 -11.57 2.15 19.58
C GLY A 460 -10.07 2.31 19.75
N GLY A 461 -9.32 2.27 18.65
CA GLY A 461 -7.86 2.38 18.70
C GLY A 461 -7.36 3.68 19.32
N TYR A 462 -8.00 4.82 19.04
CA TYR A 462 -7.63 6.11 19.66
C TYR A 462 -7.90 6.14 21.17
N LEU A 463 -9.05 5.63 21.58
CA LEU A 463 -9.40 5.51 23.00
C LEU A 463 -8.49 4.53 23.75
N GLU A 464 -8.11 3.41 23.11
CA GLU A 464 -7.12 2.46 23.63
C GLU A 464 -5.76 3.14 23.84
N TYR A 465 -5.30 3.89 22.86
CA TYR A 465 -4.04 4.62 22.97
C TYR A 465 -4.04 5.58 24.17
N ARG A 466 -5.17 6.26 24.42
CA ARG A 466 -5.32 7.26 25.47
C ARG A 466 -5.57 6.67 26.88
N LEU A 467 -6.30 5.55 26.99
CA LEU A 467 -6.86 5.06 28.26
C LEU A 467 -6.21 3.78 28.77
N TYR A 468 -5.59 2.95 27.91
CA TYR A 468 -4.89 1.75 28.34
C TYR A 468 -3.59 2.12 29.12
N PRO A 469 -3.21 1.44 30.22
CA PRO A 469 -3.76 0.17 30.73
C PRO A 469 -4.96 0.29 31.68
N ARG A 470 -5.36 1.51 32.03
CA ARG A 470 -6.39 1.73 33.08
C ARG A 470 -7.80 1.32 32.61
N LYS A 471 -8.09 1.45 31.32
CA LYS A 471 -9.34 1.03 30.69
C LYS A 471 -9.08 0.32 29.35
N GLN A 472 -9.88 -0.70 29.10
CA GLN A 472 -9.97 -1.38 27.81
C GLN A 472 -11.24 -0.94 27.09
N MET A 473 -11.25 -1.04 25.75
CA MET A 473 -12.40 -0.70 24.93
C MET A 473 -13.28 -1.93 24.67
N PHE A 474 -14.51 -1.72 24.20
CA PHE A 474 -15.41 -2.79 23.81
C PHE A 474 -14.92 -3.44 22.50
N ILE A 475 -14.54 -2.62 21.52
CA ILE A 475 -14.21 -3.08 20.16
C ILE A 475 -13.30 -2.07 19.44
N ASP A 476 -12.53 -2.56 18.49
CA ASP A 476 -11.71 -1.79 17.54
C ASP A 476 -11.83 -2.35 16.12
N GLY A 477 -10.97 -1.91 15.18
CA GLY A 477 -10.97 -2.31 13.77
C GLY A 477 -10.46 -3.74 13.48
N ARG A 478 -10.07 -4.54 14.48
CA ARG A 478 -9.55 -5.92 14.30
C ARG A 478 -10.69 -6.93 14.19
N PHE A 479 -11.27 -7.05 13.00
CA PHE A 479 -12.43 -7.94 12.76
C PHE A 479 -12.16 -9.39 13.14
N GLU A 480 -10.98 -9.91 12.82
CA GLU A 480 -10.58 -11.30 13.07
C GLU A 480 -10.39 -11.63 14.55
N ALA A 481 -10.22 -10.62 15.42
CA ALA A 481 -9.95 -10.82 16.83
C ALA A 481 -11.20 -11.17 17.66
N ARG A 482 -12.40 -10.95 17.11
CA ARG A 482 -13.68 -11.17 17.81
C ARG A 482 -14.56 -12.19 17.10
N THR A 483 -15.46 -12.80 17.88
CA THR A 483 -16.46 -13.71 17.31
C THR A 483 -17.52 -12.95 16.53
N GLU A 484 -18.19 -13.64 15.60
CA GLU A 484 -19.31 -13.06 14.85
C GLU A 484 -20.43 -12.58 15.78
N ASN A 485 -20.68 -13.27 16.89
CA ASN A 485 -21.70 -12.86 17.87
C ASN A 485 -21.40 -11.49 18.49
N VAL A 486 -20.15 -11.22 18.87
CA VAL A 486 -19.75 -9.90 19.39
C VAL A 486 -20.00 -8.80 18.36
N TRP A 487 -19.68 -9.08 17.08
CA TRP A 487 -19.96 -8.13 16.00
C TRP A 487 -21.45 -7.92 15.76
N GLN A 488 -22.25 -8.97 15.80
CA GLN A 488 -23.71 -8.87 15.68
C GLN A 488 -24.30 -8.05 16.82
N ASP A 489 -23.88 -8.30 18.07
CA ASP A 489 -24.31 -7.53 19.23
C ASP A 489 -23.90 -6.06 19.11
N TYR A 490 -22.65 -5.79 18.69
CA TYR A 490 -22.18 -4.44 18.45
C TYR A 490 -23.04 -3.70 17.42
N ILE A 491 -23.38 -4.33 16.29
CA ILE A 491 -24.24 -3.75 15.26
C ILE A 491 -25.65 -3.47 15.81
N ARG A 492 -26.24 -4.44 16.53
CA ARG A 492 -27.60 -4.31 17.10
C ARG A 492 -27.68 -3.19 18.13
N ILE A 493 -26.66 -3.08 19.00
CA ILE A 493 -26.56 -1.99 19.97
C ILE A 493 -26.39 -0.66 19.20
N SER A 494 -25.43 -0.56 18.29
CA SER A 494 -25.11 0.68 17.55
C SER A 494 -26.29 1.16 16.69
N ALA A 495 -27.05 0.25 16.10
CA ALA A 495 -28.23 0.59 15.31
C ALA A 495 -29.47 0.90 16.17
N GLY A 496 -29.44 0.66 17.49
CA GLY A 496 -30.56 0.90 18.39
C GLY A 496 -31.72 -0.09 18.19
N PHE A 497 -31.44 -1.39 17.93
CA PHE A 497 -32.47 -2.42 17.84
C PHE A 497 -33.19 -2.58 19.18
N ALA A 498 -34.40 -3.15 19.18
CA ALA A 498 -35.27 -3.21 20.35
C ALA A 498 -34.64 -3.83 21.61
N ASP A 499 -33.66 -4.69 21.45
CA ASP A 499 -32.95 -5.40 22.51
C ASP A 499 -31.60 -4.76 22.92
N TRP A 500 -31.26 -3.59 22.42
CA TRP A 500 -29.98 -2.95 22.69
C TRP A 500 -29.63 -2.82 24.18
N GLN A 501 -30.64 -2.54 25.03
CA GLN A 501 -30.44 -2.45 26.48
C GLN A 501 -30.13 -3.80 27.12
N LEU A 502 -30.75 -4.87 26.61
CA LEU A 502 -30.49 -6.24 27.07
C LEU A 502 -29.08 -6.65 26.69
N LEU A 503 -28.66 -6.36 25.47
CA LEU A 503 -27.30 -6.66 24.99
C LEU A 503 -26.23 -5.90 25.77
N LEU A 504 -26.45 -4.64 26.12
CA LEU A 504 -25.53 -3.90 27.01
C LEU A 504 -25.42 -4.49 28.43
N ARG A 505 -26.39 -5.30 28.85
CA ARG A 505 -26.39 -5.99 30.14
C ARG A 505 -25.93 -7.45 30.06
N ASN A 506 -25.47 -7.87 28.86
CA ASN A 506 -24.92 -9.21 28.70
C ASN A 506 -23.78 -9.44 29.71
N PRO A 507 -23.83 -10.50 30.55
CA PRO A 507 -22.80 -10.78 31.55
C PRO A 507 -21.38 -10.87 30.96
N ASP A 508 -21.25 -11.35 29.75
CA ASP A 508 -19.96 -11.48 29.05
C ASP A 508 -19.27 -10.11 28.79
N TYR A 509 -20.08 -9.03 28.74
CA TYR A 509 -19.56 -7.67 28.54
C TYR A 509 -19.34 -6.93 29.86
N GLY A 510 -19.77 -7.50 30.99
CA GLY A 510 -19.66 -6.90 32.31
C GLY A 510 -20.51 -5.63 32.47
N ASP A 511 -20.15 -4.77 33.41
CA ASP A 511 -20.93 -3.60 33.79
C ASP A 511 -20.57 -2.41 32.87
N ILE A 512 -21.25 -2.27 31.75
CA ILE A 512 -21.10 -1.13 30.82
C ILE A 512 -21.84 0.07 31.42
N ARG A 513 -21.10 1.12 31.76
CA ARG A 513 -21.62 2.38 32.33
C ARG A 513 -21.39 3.59 31.45
N TRP A 514 -20.61 3.45 30.40
CA TRP A 514 -20.26 4.56 29.52
C TRP A 514 -20.46 4.16 28.05
N LEU A 515 -21.01 5.10 27.26
CA LEU A 515 -21.13 4.93 25.81
C LEU A 515 -20.43 6.11 25.13
N VAL A 516 -19.50 5.79 24.24
CA VAL A 516 -18.82 6.74 23.34
C VAL A 516 -19.35 6.48 21.93
N LEU A 517 -20.17 7.38 21.44
CA LEU A 517 -20.99 7.17 20.23
C LEU A 517 -20.70 8.22 19.17
N ASP A 518 -20.59 7.79 17.91
CA ASP A 518 -20.54 8.67 16.75
C ASP A 518 -21.94 9.26 16.47
N ALA A 519 -21.99 10.54 16.14
CA ALA A 519 -23.24 11.27 15.92
C ALA A 519 -23.99 10.83 14.67
N THR A 520 -23.29 10.36 13.65
CA THR A 520 -23.85 10.00 12.35
C THR A 520 -24.16 8.50 12.26
N TYR A 521 -23.17 7.66 12.54
CA TYR A 521 -23.29 6.19 12.38
C TYR A 521 -24.20 5.57 13.44
N GLN A 522 -24.25 6.12 14.65
CA GLN A 522 -25.07 5.60 15.76
C GLN A 522 -26.27 6.50 16.08
N LYS A 523 -26.73 7.30 15.10
CA LYS A 523 -27.83 8.26 15.23
C LYS A 523 -29.10 7.68 15.84
N ASN A 524 -29.47 6.45 15.49
CA ASN A 524 -30.67 5.81 16.03
C ASN A 524 -30.52 5.54 17.53
N LEU A 525 -29.39 4.99 17.97
CA LEU A 525 -29.10 4.76 19.39
C LEU A 525 -29.08 6.10 20.15
N VAL A 526 -28.44 7.13 19.62
CA VAL A 526 -28.43 8.49 20.19
C VAL A 526 -29.84 9.03 20.38
N THR A 527 -30.72 8.82 19.41
CA THR A 527 -32.14 9.24 19.49
C THR A 527 -32.88 8.50 20.62
N LEU A 528 -32.61 7.22 20.81
CA LEU A 528 -33.22 6.42 21.90
C LEU A 528 -32.69 6.86 23.28
N LEU A 529 -31.40 7.15 23.38
CA LEU A 529 -30.76 7.59 24.63
C LEU A 529 -31.25 8.96 25.10
N ASN A 530 -31.64 9.84 24.18
CA ASN A 530 -32.15 11.17 24.48
C ASN A 530 -33.63 11.16 24.93
N ARG A 531 -34.34 10.02 24.89
CA ARG A 531 -35.72 9.91 25.40
C ARG A 531 -35.74 9.92 26.93
N GLN A 532 -36.77 10.55 27.50
CA GLN A 532 -37.01 10.49 28.95
C GLN A 532 -37.11 9.04 29.43
N GLY A 533 -36.49 8.73 30.55
CA GLY A 533 -36.51 7.37 31.11
C GLY A 533 -35.57 6.36 30.44
N SER A 534 -34.70 6.78 29.52
CA SER A 534 -33.73 5.89 28.87
C SER A 534 -32.74 5.23 29.86
N GLY A 535 -32.55 5.82 31.05
CA GLY A 535 -31.57 5.39 32.04
C GLY A 535 -30.13 5.89 31.76
N TRP A 536 -29.98 6.81 30.81
CA TRP A 536 -28.71 7.38 30.39
C TRP A 536 -28.71 8.90 30.41
N ARG A 537 -27.60 9.50 30.80
CA ARG A 537 -27.38 10.96 30.79
C ARG A 537 -26.25 11.30 29.82
N ARG A 538 -26.50 12.22 28.92
CA ARG A 538 -25.43 12.81 28.08
C ARG A 538 -24.53 13.68 28.95
N VAL A 539 -23.23 13.36 28.96
CA VAL A 539 -22.20 14.03 29.75
C VAL A 539 -21.48 15.08 28.92
N LEU A 540 -21.16 14.72 27.66
CA LEU A 540 -20.39 15.57 26.77
C LEU A 540 -20.85 15.43 25.33
N THR A 541 -20.77 16.52 24.57
CA THR A 541 -20.89 16.53 23.11
C THR A 541 -19.55 17.01 22.56
N GLU A 542 -18.96 16.21 21.67
CA GLU A 542 -17.80 16.59 20.88
C GLU A 542 -18.25 17.21 19.57
N TYR A 543 -17.56 18.22 19.11
CA TYR A 543 -17.85 18.90 17.84
C TYR A 543 -16.67 18.75 16.89
N VAL A 544 -16.95 18.78 15.58
CA VAL A 544 -15.92 18.74 14.55
C VAL A 544 -15.08 20.01 14.63
N ALA A 545 -13.79 19.87 14.86
CA ALA A 545 -12.86 20.99 15.12
C ALA A 545 -12.77 22.03 13.98
N SER A 546 -13.14 21.66 12.74
CA SER A 546 -13.07 22.52 11.55
C SER A 546 -14.42 23.12 11.12
N SER A 547 -15.52 22.77 11.80
CA SER A 547 -16.87 23.17 11.40
C SER A 547 -17.25 24.53 12.01
N GLN A 548 -17.49 25.53 11.18
CA GLN A 548 -18.06 26.81 11.61
C GLN A 548 -19.49 26.67 12.18
N GLN A 549 -20.19 25.56 11.90
CA GLN A 549 -21.58 25.31 12.31
C GLN A 549 -21.72 24.45 13.57
N GLN A 550 -20.62 24.15 14.28
CA GLN A 550 -20.64 23.28 15.47
C GLN A 550 -21.40 21.96 15.24
N GLU A 551 -21.09 21.26 14.15
CA GLU A 551 -21.65 19.94 13.90
C GLU A 551 -21.14 18.95 14.95
N PRO A 552 -22.04 18.19 15.60
CA PRO A 552 -21.63 17.20 16.59
C PRO A 552 -20.91 16.04 15.91
N LEU A 553 -19.68 15.79 16.34
CA LEU A 553 -18.89 14.63 15.95
C LEU A 553 -19.36 13.39 16.72
N GLY A 554 -19.61 13.54 18.03
CA GLY A 554 -20.00 12.43 18.87
C GLY A 554 -20.47 12.81 20.26
N TYR A 555 -20.85 11.81 21.02
CA TYR A 555 -21.48 11.96 22.32
C TYR A 555 -20.90 10.98 23.35
N LEU A 556 -20.74 11.47 24.56
CA LEU A 556 -20.44 10.65 25.74
C LEU A 556 -21.69 10.55 26.61
N TYR A 557 -22.15 9.33 26.87
CA TYR A 557 -23.24 9.05 27.79
C TYR A 557 -22.75 8.25 29.00
N GLN A 558 -23.36 8.56 30.14
CA GLN A 558 -23.19 7.84 31.39
C GLN A 558 -24.51 7.22 31.83
N ARG A 559 -24.50 5.99 32.31
CA ARG A 559 -25.65 5.29 32.88
C ARG A 559 -26.05 5.96 34.19
N ILE A 560 -27.33 6.29 34.34
CA ILE A 560 -27.91 6.76 35.59
C ILE A 560 -28.06 5.57 36.53
N ARG A 561 -27.62 5.71 37.79
CA ARG A 561 -27.73 4.65 38.80
C ARG A 561 -29.17 4.28 39.11
#